data_c5aea6ef9c9bed97671c168917f41e20
#
_entry.id   c5aea6ef9c9bed97671c168917f41e20
#
_cell.length_a   1.000
_cell.length_b   1.000
_cell.length_c   1.000
_cell.angle_alpha   90.00
_cell.angle_beta   90.00
_cell.angle_gamma   90.00
#
_symmetry.space_group_name_H-M   'P 1'
#
loop_
_entity.id
_entity.type
_entity.pdbx_description
1 polymer ?
#
loop_
_entity_poly.entity_id
_entity_poly.type
_entity_poly.pdbx_seq_one_letter_code
_entity_poly.pdbx_strand_id
1 'polypeptide(L)'
;MFLQPLHRDLGKNQYGAVRESCAVIASLLMNIRSGRDAGQASEILKWIRKREEEMARLLAKLVAVPSENPPGKNYQAVAKVLEKHIRRSGLDFKRLQSKTRTKTSKERPACLLGEHGSGDRTLYFHGHYDVVPAQAAQQFKPQRRKHFLFGRGACDMKGGIVAMLYAILALKELGANLDGKIGLMLVPDEETGGARGSGRLAKEGLLGRAGIGMLSAEPTSGVVWNSNRGAISLRVEVRGKSAHVGLQHRGENAFERMHRVVERLIALKREVESRTTRYATEPEEESNHAVLPVPNRDASLGRHSILMIGGQSGGGTNFNVVPDRCCFTVDRRINPEENLQAEKERLVGVLEDCERDGIPLEWQILQEGESAASSEEEKLGRALARNIAAVRGKAPRFEMCPGLLETRFYAARGIPAYAYGPGLLSVAHGPKEYVDMRRVVECGAIYALTALEFLGK
;
A
#
# COMPACT_ATOMS: atom_id res chain seq x y z
N MET A 1 48.18 -27.09 -9.51
CA MET A 1 49.30 -26.25 -9.87
C MET A 1 48.79 -24.81 -10.03
N PHE A 2 49.23 -23.93 -9.12
CA PHE A 2 49.09 -22.47 -9.07
C PHE A 2 47.70 -21.86 -8.76
N LEU A 3 47.49 -21.67 -7.45
CA LEU A 3 46.78 -20.55 -6.83
C LEU A 3 47.66 -19.28 -6.94
N GLN A 4 47.06 -18.15 -7.33
CA GLN A 4 47.58 -16.83 -6.92
C GLN A 4 46.40 -15.91 -6.50
N PRO A 5 46.60 -15.07 -5.47
CA PRO A 5 45.50 -14.30 -4.84
C PRO A 5 45.39 -12.88 -5.45
N LEU A 6 44.18 -12.41 -5.67
CA LEU A 6 43.91 -11.00 -5.97
C LEU A 6 43.49 -10.27 -4.68
N HIS A 7 44.48 -9.79 -3.95
CA HIS A 7 44.34 -8.64 -3.06
C HIS A 7 44.60 -7.38 -3.90
N ARG A 8 43.63 -6.47 -4.00
CA ARG A 8 43.86 -5.03 -4.10
C ARG A 8 42.59 -4.19 -3.98
N ASP A 9 42.69 -3.24 -3.03
CA ASP A 9 42.01 -1.94 -2.97
C ASP A 9 40.45 -1.86 -2.85
N LEU A 10 39.98 -2.04 -1.62
CA LEU A 10 38.70 -1.48 -1.12
C LEU A 10 39.01 -0.37 -0.09
N GLY A 11 39.57 0.73 -0.51
CA GLY A 11 39.96 1.75 0.45
C GLY A 11 40.06 3.19 -0.08
N LYS A 12 39.14 3.66 -0.94
CA LYS A 12 39.12 5.10 -1.28
C LYS A 12 37.77 5.68 -1.70
N ASN A 13 36.64 4.95 -1.62
CA ASN A 13 35.36 5.45 -2.12
C ASN A 13 34.35 5.91 -1.03
N GLN A 14 34.74 5.93 0.24
CA GLN A 14 33.83 6.40 1.30
C GLN A 14 33.81 7.93 1.50
N TYR A 15 34.80 8.66 1.02
CA TYR A 15 34.85 10.13 1.11
C TYR A 15 34.24 10.87 -0.08
N GLY A 16 33.99 10.19 -1.19
CA GLY A 16 33.28 10.75 -2.36
C GLY A 16 31.80 10.98 -2.11
N ALA A 17 31.12 10.01 -1.53
CA ALA A 17 29.67 10.06 -1.29
C ALA A 17 29.24 11.17 -0.31
N VAL A 18 30.09 11.56 0.64
CA VAL A 18 29.79 12.66 1.59
C VAL A 18 29.96 14.03 0.94
N ARG A 19 30.89 14.19 0.00
CA ARG A 19 31.10 15.46 -0.75
C ARG A 19 30.02 15.67 -1.82
N GLU A 20 29.57 14.62 -2.49
CA GLU A 20 28.45 14.71 -3.45
C GLU A 20 27.14 15.07 -2.76
N SER A 21 26.87 14.52 -1.57
CA SER A 21 25.71 14.92 -0.76
C SER A 21 25.69 16.39 -0.36
N CYS A 22 26.87 17.00 -0.12
CA CYS A 22 26.97 18.44 0.18
C CYS A 22 26.77 19.32 -1.06
N ALA A 23 27.22 18.89 -2.22
CA ALA A 23 27.05 19.63 -3.47
C ALA A 23 25.59 19.59 -3.97
N VAL A 24 24.91 18.45 -3.79
CA VAL A 24 23.48 18.29 -4.08
C VAL A 24 22.63 19.18 -3.14
N ILE A 25 22.97 19.23 -1.84
CA ILE A 25 22.33 20.13 -0.89
C ILE A 25 22.56 21.60 -1.28
N ALA A 26 23.73 21.99 -1.76
CA ALA A 26 24.01 23.34 -2.21
C ALA A 26 23.24 23.72 -3.48
N SER A 27 23.10 22.82 -4.44
CA SER A 27 22.27 23.00 -5.65
C SER A 27 20.77 23.13 -5.32
N LEU A 28 20.31 22.43 -4.29
CA LEU A 28 18.96 22.49 -3.74
C LEU A 28 18.63 23.85 -3.15
N LEU A 29 19.59 24.45 -2.45
CA LEU A 29 19.45 25.76 -1.80
C LEU A 29 19.28 26.89 -2.82
N MET A 30 19.67 26.70 -4.08
CA MET A 30 19.48 27.69 -5.16
C MET A 30 18.08 27.73 -5.78
N ASN A 31 17.28 26.66 -5.60
CA ASN A 31 15.91 26.59 -6.16
C ASN A 31 14.79 26.89 -5.13
N ILE A 32 15.12 27.13 -3.85
CA ILE A 32 14.17 27.53 -2.83
C ILE A 32 14.07 29.06 -2.83
N ARG A 33 12.85 29.59 -2.90
CA ARG A 33 12.52 31.00 -3.15
C ARG A 33 13.04 32.02 -2.12
N SER A 34 13.60 31.59 -0.98
CA SER A 34 14.25 32.48 -0.03
C SER A 34 15.37 31.77 0.77
N GLY A 35 16.39 32.51 1.20
CA GLY A 35 17.49 31.96 1.99
C GLY A 35 17.06 31.43 3.38
N ARG A 36 15.87 31.80 3.87
CA ARG A 36 15.26 31.27 5.11
C ARG A 36 14.78 29.84 4.92
N ASP A 37 14.13 29.54 3.78
CA ASP A 37 13.56 28.21 3.51
C ASP A 37 14.66 27.15 3.36
N ALA A 38 15.80 27.55 2.79
CA ALA A 38 16.97 26.69 2.65
C ALA A 38 17.61 26.28 4.00
N GLY A 39 17.67 27.21 4.95
CA GLY A 39 18.14 26.95 6.32
C GLY A 39 17.24 25.94 7.04
N GLN A 40 15.94 26.16 6.97
CA GLN A 40 14.94 25.31 7.62
C GLN A 40 14.90 23.90 7.05
N ALA A 41 15.03 23.74 5.72
CA ALA A 41 15.12 22.42 5.07
C ALA A 41 16.35 21.63 5.57
N SER A 42 17.50 22.29 5.68
CA SER A 42 18.72 21.67 6.22
C SER A 42 18.56 21.24 7.69
N GLU A 43 17.89 22.04 8.50
CA GLU A 43 17.62 21.73 9.90
C GLU A 43 16.68 20.54 10.06
N ILE A 44 15.61 20.46 9.26
CA ILE A 44 14.68 19.32 9.23
C ILE A 44 15.43 18.03 8.91
N LEU A 45 16.23 18.02 7.85
CA LEU A 45 17.03 16.87 7.45
C LEU A 45 17.99 16.42 8.55
N LYS A 46 18.70 17.36 9.19
CA LYS A 46 19.62 17.07 10.30
C LYS A 46 18.86 16.53 11.52
N TRP A 47 17.72 17.12 11.83
CA TRP A 47 16.89 16.71 12.97
C TRP A 47 16.42 15.27 12.84
N ILE A 48 15.87 14.88 11.67
CA ILE A 48 15.35 13.52 11.41
C ILE A 48 16.51 12.51 11.38
N ARG A 49 17.62 12.82 10.70
CA ARG A 49 18.79 11.93 10.64
C ARG A 49 19.35 11.59 12.02
N LYS A 50 19.40 12.57 12.93
CA LYS A 50 19.87 12.34 14.31
C LYS A 50 18.97 11.37 15.09
N ARG A 51 17.74 11.12 14.62
CA ARG A 51 16.75 10.25 15.30
C ARG A 51 16.54 8.90 14.65
N GLU A 52 17.40 8.49 13.71
CA GLU A 52 17.29 7.17 13.05
C GLU A 52 17.17 6.02 14.05
N GLU A 53 17.96 6.03 15.14
CA GLU A 53 17.91 5.00 16.17
C GLU A 53 16.59 5.01 16.97
N GLU A 54 16.00 6.17 17.19
CA GLU A 54 14.68 6.29 17.84
C GLU A 54 13.58 5.75 16.90
N MET A 55 13.65 6.11 15.63
CA MET A 55 12.76 5.61 14.58
C MET A 55 12.84 4.08 14.48
N ALA A 56 14.05 3.52 14.45
CA ALA A 56 14.25 2.08 14.39
C ALA A 56 13.70 1.36 15.64
N ARG A 57 13.88 1.92 16.83
CA ARG A 57 13.30 1.36 18.07
C ARG A 57 11.78 1.40 18.07
N LEU A 58 11.16 2.46 17.55
CA LEU A 58 9.70 2.52 17.42
C LEU A 58 9.21 1.50 16.41
N LEU A 59 9.84 1.42 15.24
CA LEU A 59 9.49 0.46 14.21
C LEU A 59 9.60 -0.98 14.73
N ALA A 60 10.68 -1.33 15.43
CA ALA A 60 10.84 -2.64 16.03
C ALA A 60 9.69 -2.98 17.01
N LYS A 61 9.24 -2.00 17.82
CA LYS A 61 8.08 -2.21 18.72
C LYS A 61 6.78 -2.45 17.95
N LEU A 62 6.58 -1.76 16.83
CA LEU A 62 5.39 -1.94 15.99
C LEU A 62 5.41 -3.30 15.27
N VAL A 63 6.56 -3.69 14.73
CA VAL A 63 6.76 -4.98 14.07
C VAL A 63 6.55 -6.15 15.04
N ALA A 64 6.99 -6.01 16.29
CA ALA A 64 6.81 -7.04 17.31
C ALA A 64 5.33 -7.33 17.68
N VAL A 65 4.39 -6.47 17.27
CA VAL A 65 2.96 -6.70 17.47
C VAL A 65 2.37 -7.36 16.23
N PRO A 66 1.90 -8.63 16.29
CA PRO A 66 1.34 -9.35 15.15
C PRO A 66 -0.10 -8.90 14.85
N SER A 67 -0.25 -7.73 14.25
CA SER A 67 -1.53 -7.13 13.86
C SER A 67 -2.06 -7.70 12.53
N GLU A 68 -2.14 -9.03 12.45
CA GLU A 68 -2.48 -9.75 11.22
C GLU A 68 -3.95 -9.56 10.79
N ASN A 69 -4.13 -9.30 9.50
CA ASN A 69 -5.42 -9.18 8.86
C ASN A 69 -5.42 -9.86 7.45
N PRO A 70 -6.24 -10.91 7.21
CA PRO A 70 -7.11 -11.55 8.18
C PRO A 70 -6.33 -12.28 9.28
N PRO A 71 -6.93 -12.57 10.45
CA PRO A 71 -8.35 -12.41 10.81
C PRO A 71 -8.69 -11.07 11.49
N GLY A 72 -7.75 -10.14 11.62
CA GLY A 72 -7.94 -8.86 12.31
C GLY A 72 -7.74 -8.98 13.82
N LYS A 73 -6.54 -9.34 14.27
CA LYS A 73 -6.15 -9.51 15.68
C LYS A 73 -5.07 -8.52 16.11
N ASN A 74 -4.95 -8.33 17.41
CA ASN A 74 -3.95 -7.45 18.06
C ASN A 74 -4.03 -5.95 17.65
N TYR A 75 -5.14 -5.52 17.08
CA TYR A 75 -5.35 -4.11 16.71
C TYR A 75 -5.23 -3.18 17.91
N GLN A 76 -5.76 -3.61 19.08
CA GLN A 76 -5.68 -2.80 20.29
C GLN A 76 -4.24 -2.68 20.81
N ALA A 77 -3.45 -3.72 20.65
CA ALA A 77 -2.05 -3.74 21.10
C ALA A 77 -1.19 -2.77 20.28
N VAL A 78 -1.27 -2.83 18.94
CA VAL A 78 -0.51 -1.91 18.08
C VAL A 78 -1.02 -0.48 18.22
N ALA A 79 -2.35 -0.26 18.30
CA ALA A 79 -2.93 1.06 18.54
C ALA A 79 -2.43 1.69 19.85
N LYS A 80 -2.28 0.93 20.93
CA LYS A 80 -1.71 1.41 22.20
C LYS A 80 -0.25 1.87 22.05
N VAL A 81 0.57 1.17 21.26
CA VAL A 81 1.96 1.59 21.00
C VAL A 81 1.98 2.92 20.28
N LEU A 82 1.18 3.06 19.21
CA LEU A 82 1.06 4.28 18.43
C LEU A 82 0.49 5.43 19.26
N GLU A 83 -0.61 5.22 19.97
CA GLU A 83 -1.25 6.20 20.83
C GLU A 83 -0.28 6.74 21.88
N LYS A 84 0.43 5.84 22.59
CA LYS A 84 1.43 6.25 23.58
C LYS A 84 2.51 7.14 22.97
N HIS A 85 2.93 6.85 21.74
CA HIS A 85 3.96 7.65 21.06
C HIS A 85 3.39 9.01 20.62
N ILE A 86 2.22 9.04 19.98
CA ILE A 86 1.55 10.26 19.53
C ILE A 86 1.30 11.21 20.70
N ARG A 87 0.76 10.71 21.83
CA ARG A 87 0.51 11.53 23.03
C ARG A 87 1.80 12.09 23.66
N ARG A 88 2.87 11.26 23.75
CA ARG A 88 4.17 11.70 24.26
C ARG A 88 4.81 12.78 23.38
N SER A 89 4.49 12.78 22.12
CA SER A 89 4.92 13.77 21.15
C SER A 89 4.13 15.08 21.25
N GLY A 90 3.12 15.15 22.13
CA GLY A 90 2.29 16.34 22.35
C GLY A 90 1.50 16.75 21.12
N LEU A 91 1.08 15.79 20.29
CA LEU A 91 0.13 16.02 19.21
C LEU A 91 -1.30 15.95 19.76
N ASP A 92 -2.20 16.73 19.21
CA ASP A 92 -3.63 16.57 19.48
C ASP A 92 -4.08 15.20 19.00
N PHE A 93 -4.70 14.44 19.88
CA PHE A 93 -4.98 13.03 19.62
C PHE A 93 -6.45 12.69 19.79
N LYS A 94 -7.01 12.00 18.80
CA LYS A 94 -8.36 11.42 18.84
C LYS A 94 -8.31 9.94 18.52
N ARG A 95 -9.03 9.14 19.30
CA ARG A 95 -9.24 7.72 19.04
C ARG A 95 -10.66 7.49 18.55
N LEU A 96 -10.79 7.08 17.29
CA LEU A 96 -12.06 6.87 16.61
C LEU A 96 -12.40 5.37 16.65
N GLN A 97 -12.97 4.93 17.79
CA GLN A 97 -13.25 3.52 18.04
C GLN A 97 -14.41 3.02 17.17
N SER A 98 -14.25 1.86 16.52
CA SER A 98 -15.37 1.20 15.83
C SER A 98 -16.44 0.73 16.83
N LYS A 99 -17.71 0.89 16.45
CA LYS A 99 -18.86 0.34 17.20
C LYS A 99 -18.95 -1.18 17.05
N THR A 100 -18.52 -1.71 15.91
CA THR A 100 -18.56 -3.15 15.59
C THR A 100 -17.27 -3.86 15.97
N ARG A 101 -17.40 -5.13 16.33
CA ARG A 101 -16.26 -6.02 16.58
C ARG A 101 -15.85 -6.77 15.31
N THR A 102 -14.61 -7.22 15.21
CA THR A 102 -14.21 -8.17 14.17
C THR A 102 -14.92 -9.50 14.40
N LYS A 103 -15.30 -10.19 13.32
CA LYS A 103 -16.03 -11.46 13.43
C LYS A 103 -15.22 -12.54 14.16
N THR A 104 -13.93 -12.54 13.95
CA THR A 104 -12.99 -13.60 14.36
C THR A 104 -12.30 -13.33 15.69
N SER A 105 -11.76 -12.10 15.88
CA SER A 105 -10.99 -11.78 17.10
C SER A 105 -11.80 -11.09 18.19
N LYS A 106 -13.07 -10.74 17.91
CA LYS A 106 -13.93 -9.94 18.80
C LYS A 106 -13.35 -8.58 19.22
N GLU A 107 -12.23 -8.16 18.63
CA GLU A 107 -11.64 -6.85 18.87
C GLU A 107 -12.46 -5.74 18.22
N ARG A 108 -12.41 -4.53 18.81
CA ARG A 108 -12.95 -3.32 18.21
C ARG A 108 -11.79 -2.54 17.57
N PRO A 109 -11.67 -2.52 16.24
CA PRO A 109 -10.64 -1.72 15.60
C PRO A 109 -10.84 -0.23 15.88
N ALA A 110 -9.77 0.53 15.94
CA ALA A 110 -9.80 1.97 16.17
C ALA A 110 -8.95 2.68 15.12
N CYS A 111 -9.47 3.73 14.51
CA CYS A 111 -8.62 4.67 13.77
C CYS A 111 -8.04 5.68 14.75
N LEU A 112 -6.80 6.09 14.51
CA LEU A 112 -6.07 7.04 15.33
C LEU A 112 -5.82 8.30 14.51
N LEU A 113 -6.19 9.45 15.05
CA LEU A 113 -5.90 10.74 14.44
C LEU A 113 -4.99 11.54 15.37
N GLY A 114 -3.80 11.88 14.89
CA GLY A 114 -2.90 12.85 15.51
C GLY A 114 -2.88 14.11 14.67
N GLU A 115 -3.04 15.29 15.29
CA GLU A 115 -3.05 16.57 14.56
C GLU A 115 -1.96 17.51 15.08
N HIS A 116 -1.38 18.29 14.14
CA HIS A 116 -0.43 19.37 14.44
C HIS A 116 -0.72 20.57 13.54
N GLY A 117 -0.63 21.78 14.10
CA GLY A 117 -0.94 23.03 13.41
C GLY A 117 -2.34 23.55 13.73
N SER A 118 -2.76 24.59 13.05
CA SER A 118 -4.05 25.27 13.26
C SER A 118 -4.64 25.76 11.95
N GLY A 119 -5.96 26.00 11.91
CA GLY A 119 -6.67 26.46 10.70
C GLY A 119 -7.63 25.40 10.13
N ASP A 120 -8.24 25.74 9.00
CA ASP A 120 -9.33 24.98 8.39
C ASP A 120 -8.89 24.06 7.22
N ARG A 121 -7.59 24.05 6.92
CA ARG A 121 -6.99 23.24 5.84
C ARG A 121 -6.18 22.12 6.45
N THR A 122 -6.37 20.87 5.96
CA THR A 122 -5.62 19.71 6.49
C THR A 122 -4.92 18.95 5.37
N LEU A 123 -3.61 18.78 5.48
CA LEU A 123 -2.84 17.80 4.72
C LEU A 123 -2.82 16.49 5.53
N TYR A 124 -3.36 15.42 4.98
CA TYR A 124 -3.37 14.12 5.64
C TYR A 124 -2.12 13.31 5.33
N PHE A 125 -1.50 12.77 6.37
CA PHE A 125 -0.58 11.65 6.31
C PHE A 125 -1.36 10.41 6.72
N HIS A 126 -1.53 9.48 5.80
CA HIS A 126 -2.40 8.33 5.99
C HIS A 126 -1.62 7.02 5.95
N GLY A 127 -1.93 6.08 6.83
CA GLY A 127 -1.31 4.77 6.83
C GLY A 127 -2.11 3.72 7.60
N HIS A 128 -1.86 2.45 7.27
CA HIS A 128 -2.47 1.32 7.95
C HIS A 128 -1.47 0.64 8.89
N TYR A 129 -1.99 0.09 10.00
CA TYR A 129 -1.17 -0.59 10.99
C TYR A 129 -1.44 -2.09 11.09
N ASP A 130 -2.36 -2.64 10.31
CA ASP A 130 -2.50 -4.07 10.08
C ASP A 130 -1.42 -4.58 9.12
N VAL A 131 -1.30 -5.87 9.03
CA VAL A 131 -0.35 -6.56 8.15
C VAL A 131 -0.95 -7.87 7.67
N VAL A 132 -0.62 -8.32 6.47
CA VAL A 132 -0.99 -9.67 6.01
C VAL A 132 -0.45 -10.75 6.95
N PRO A 133 -1.08 -11.93 7.02
CA PRO A 133 -0.60 -13.04 7.84
C PRO A 133 0.86 -13.38 7.56
N ALA A 134 1.62 -13.60 8.62
CA ALA A 134 3.00 -14.04 8.50
C ALA A 134 3.09 -15.53 8.12
N GLN A 135 4.09 -15.88 7.32
CA GLN A 135 4.37 -17.27 6.97
C GLN A 135 5.02 -18.03 8.14
N ALA A 136 5.67 -17.30 9.07
CA ALA A 136 6.29 -17.84 10.27
C ALA A 136 6.27 -16.82 11.40
N ALA A 137 6.07 -17.27 12.64
CA ALA A 137 6.05 -16.42 13.84
C ALA A 137 7.35 -15.62 14.05
N GLN A 138 8.46 -16.07 13.49
CA GLN A 138 9.74 -15.37 13.54
C GLN A 138 9.69 -13.99 12.83
N GLN A 139 8.78 -13.79 11.90
CA GLN A 139 8.61 -12.50 11.22
C GLN A 139 8.12 -11.38 12.16
N PHE A 140 7.60 -11.73 13.36
CA PHE A 140 7.27 -10.77 14.43
C PHE A 140 8.37 -10.62 15.48
N LYS A 141 9.55 -11.18 15.24
CA LYS A 141 10.75 -10.91 16.02
C LYS A 141 11.67 -9.99 15.23
N PRO A 142 11.54 -8.66 15.38
CA PRO A 142 12.27 -7.71 14.56
C PRO A 142 13.77 -7.89 14.69
N GLN A 143 14.48 -7.92 13.58
CA GLN A 143 15.94 -8.04 13.55
C GLN A 143 16.54 -6.86 12.79
N ARG A 144 17.46 -6.15 13.44
CA ARG A 144 18.24 -5.12 12.77
C ARG A 144 19.58 -5.69 12.31
N ARG A 145 19.92 -5.50 11.02
CA ARG A 145 21.21 -5.86 10.43
C ARG A 145 21.70 -4.65 9.64
N LYS A 146 22.71 -3.96 10.15
CA LYS A 146 23.19 -2.68 9.61
C LYS A 146 22.02 -1.67 9.51
N HIS A 147 21.68 -1.26 8.30
CA HIS A 147 20.59 -0.31 8.03
C HIS A 147 19.24 -0.98 7.82
N PHE A 148 19.16 -2.30 7.73
CA PHE A 148 17.91 -3.02 7.45
C PHE A 148 17.23 -3.46 8.73
N LEU A 149 15.93 -3.24 8.82
CA LEU A 149 15.06 -3.80 9.86
C LEU A 149 14.15 -4.83 9.23
N PHE A 150 14.31 -6.08 9.62
CA PHE A 150 13.54 -7.22 9.13
C PHE A 150 12.35 -7.49 10.03
N GLY A 151 11.22 -7.84 9.41
CA GLY A 151 10.00 -8.30 10.07
C GLY A 151 8.74 -7.94 9.28
N ARG A 152 7.65 -8.67 9.53
CA ARG A 152 6.35 -8.44 8.90
C ARG A 152 5.80 -7.05 9.26
N GLY A 153 5.44 -6.28 8.23
CA GLY A 153 4.98 -4.91 8.38
C GLY A 153 6.11 -3.88 8.48
N ALA A 154 7.39 -4.28 8.43
CA ALA A 154 8.49 -3.33 8.41
C ALA A 154 8.47 -2.50 7.11
N CYS A 155 8.16 -3.15 6.00
CA CYS A 155 8.02 -2.56 4.67
C CYS A 155 6.61 -2.01 4.46
N ASP A 156 5.59 -2.81 4.74
CA ASP A 156 4.19 -2.56 4.47
C ASP A 156 3.35 -2.58 5.75
N MET A 157 2.98 -1.37 6.32
CA MET A 157 3.61 -0.08 6.02
C MET A 157 4.06 0.64 7.32
N LYS A 158 4.39 -0.13 8.39
CA LYS A 158 4.76 0.44 9.71
C LYS A 158 6.01 1.32 9.63
N GLY A 159 6.96 1.02 8.71
CA GLY A 159 8.10 1.89 8.41
C GLY A 159 7.68 3.26 7.90
N GLY A 160 6.68 3.28 7.03
CA GLY A 160 6.05 4.50 6.52
C GLY A 160 5.36 5.31 7.63
N ILE A 161 4.62 4.63 8.53
CA ILE A 161 4.00 5.29 9.70
C ILE A 161 5.06 6.00 10.56
N VAL A 162 6.19 5.34 10.81
CA VAL A 162 7.29 5.94 11.57
C VAL A 162 7.85 7.16 10.85
N ALA A 163 8.05 7.09 9.53
CA ALA A 163 8.53 8.22 8.74
C ALA A 163 7.58 9.44 8.84
N MET A 164 6.27 9.22 8.65
CA MET A 164 5.25 10.27 8.74
C MET A 164 5.20 10.90 10.13
N LEU A 165 5.25 10.09 11.18
CA LEU A 165 5.21 10.60 12.56
C LEU A 165 6.42 11.47 12.86
N TYR A 166 7.63 11.04 12.48
CA TYR A 166 8.84 11.84 12.70
C TYR A 166 8.92 13.07 11.79
N ALA A 167 8.25 13.07 10.62
CA ALA A 167 8.06 14.27 9.83
C ALA A 167 7.28 15.36 10.60
N ILE A 168 6.16 14.96 11.22
CA ILE A 168 5.35 15.89 12.02
C ILE A 168 6.12 16.41 13.24
N LEU A 169 6.86 15.51 13.91
CA LEU A 169 7.68 15.88 15.07
C LEU A 169 8.78 16.87 14.72
N ALA A 170 9.44 16.68 13.57
CA ALA A 170 10.46 17.62 13.10
C ALA A 170 9.87 19.02 12.90
N LEU A 171 8.74 19.12 12.22
CA LEU A 171 8.06 20.40 11.99
C LEU A 171 7.63 21.06 13.30
N LYS A 172 7.10 20.28 14.25
CA LYS A 172 6.68 20.77 15.55
C LYS A 172 7.85 21.29 16.37
N GLU A 173 8.91 20.48 16.56
CA GLU A 173 10.05 20.83 17.43
C GLU A 173 10.91 21.97 16.86
N LEU A 174 10.93 22.09 15.52
CA LEU A 174 11.63 23.19 14.84
C LEU A 174 10.76 24.45 14.67
N GLY A 175 9.53 24.44 15.21
CA GLY A 175 8.66 25.61 15.20
C GLY A 175 8.21 26.03 13.80
N ALA A 176 7.98 25.06 12.88
CA ALA A 176 7.54 25.36 11.53
C ALA A 176 6.20 26.11 11.51
N ASN A 177 6.14 27.22 10.79
CA ASN A 177 4.93 28.03 10.67
C ASN A 177 4.07 27.49 9.51
N LEU A 178 2.96 26.84 9.85
CA LEU A 178 2.05 26.22 8.91
C LEU A 178 0.73 27.00 8.81
N ASP A 179 0.26 27.22 7.59
CA ASP A 179 -1.09 27.73 7.29
C ASP A 179 -2.05 26.55 7.08
N GLY A 180 -2.39 25.89 8.19
CA GLY A 180 -3.21 24.70 8.20
C GLY A 180 -2.69 23.64 9.17
N LYS A 181 -3.27 22.44 9.07
CA LYS A 181 -2.95 21.29 9.91
C LYS A 181 -2.32 20.16 9.12
N ILE A 182 -1.50 19.36 9.79
CA ILE A 182 -1.14 18.03 9.37
C ILE A 182 -1.95 17.04 10.21
N GLY A 183 -2.72 16.15 9.57
CA GLY A 183 -3.49 15.10 10.21
C GLY A 183 -2.85 13.74 9.96
N LEU A 184 -2.29 13.07 10.99
CA LEU A 184 -1.83 11.69 10.90
C LEU A 184 -3.02 10.76 11.15
N MET A 185 -3.54 10.16 10.08
CA MET A 185 -4.65 9.21 10.12
C MET A 185 -4.13 7.79 10.00
N LEU A 186 -4.28 6.99 11.05
CA LEU A 186 -3.84 5.59 11.08
C LEU A 186 -5.05 4.67 11.20
N VAL A 187 -5.14 3.68 10.31
CA VAL A 187 -6.30 2.78 10.17
C VAL A 187 -5.94 1.31 10.33
N PRO A 188 -6.93 0.42 10.64
CA PRO A 188 -6.67 -0.94 11.07
C PRO A 188 -6.82 -2.04 10.03
N ASP A 189 -7.35 -1.83 8.83
CA ASP A 189 -7.84 -2.92 7.97
C ASP A 189 -7.67 -2.70 6.46
N GLU A 190 -6.58 -2.05 6.08
CA GLU A 190 -6.25 -1.82 4.68
C GLU A 190 -6.13 -3.13 3.91
N GLU A 191 -5.41 -4.11 4.45
CA GLU A 191 -5.07 -5.41 3.85
C GLU A 191 -6.29 -6.28 3.46
N THR A 192 -7.47 -5.87 3.91
CA THR A 192 -8.76 -6.48 3.54
C THR A 192 -9.76 -5.48 2.98
N GLY A 193 -9.28 -4.36 2.41
CA GLY A 193 -10.06 -3.37 1.67
C GLY A 193 -10.61 -2.21 2.49
N GLY A 194 -10.17 -2.02 3.75
CA GLY A 194 -10.40 -0.79 4.54
C GLY A 194 -11.84 -0.54 5.00
N ALA A 195 -12.72 -1.55 4.98
CA ALA A 195 -14.15 -1.36 5.23
C ALA A 195 -14.47 -0.84 6.64
N ARG A 196 -13.66 -1.19 7.64
CA ARG A 196 -13.84 -0.82 9.06
C ARG A 196 -13.00 0.39 9.48
N GLY A 197 -11.95 0.69 8.73
CA GLY A 197 -11.08 1.84 8.84
C GLY A 197 -11.56 3.00 7.97
N SER A 198 -10.88 3.21 6.86
CA SER A 198 -11.13 4.33 5.94
C SER A 198 -12.53 4.34 5.36
N GLY A 199 -13.06 3.17 4.96
CA GLY A 199 -14.43 3.07 4.43
C GLY A 199 -15.50 3.47 5.46
N ARG A 200 -15.31 3.10 6.73
CA ARG A 200 -16.19 3.54 7.82
C ARG A 200 -16.07 5.05 8.04
N LEU A 201 -14.85 5.56 8.19
CA LEU A 201 -14.63 6.99 8.39
C LEU A 201 -15.16 7.83 7.23
N ALA A 202 -15.06 7.28 6.01
CA ALA A 202 -15.62 7.88 4.82
C ALA A 202 -17.16 8.01 4.90
N LYS A 203 -17.86 6.94 5.31
CA LYS A 203 -19.33 6.94 5.49
C LYS A 203 -19.77 7.85 6.62
N GLU A 204 -18.98 7.96 7.69
CA GLU A 204 -19.25 8.84 8.84
C GLU A 204 -18.88 10.32 8.58
N GLY A 205 -18.35 10.67 7.39
CA GLY A 205 -17.89 12.04 7.04
C GLY A 205 -16.69 12.52 7.84
N LEU A 206 -15.92 11.60 8.42
CA LEU A 206 -14.73 11.88 9.24
C LEU A 206 -13.43 11.80 8.46
N LEU A 207 -13.37 10.98 7.41
CA LEU A 207 -12.18 10.85 6.58
C LEU A 207 -12.02 12.08 5.67
N GLY A 208 -10.84 12.65 5.64
CA GLY A 208 -10.53 13.78 4.76
C GLY A 208 -11.28 15.07 5.10
N ARG A 209 -11.80 15.23 6.32
CA ARG A 209 -12.49 16.46 6.73
C ARG A 209 -11.55 17.66 6.62
N ALA A 210 -11.99 18.71 5.90
CA ALA A 210 -11.16 19.88 5.57
C ALA A 210 -9.85 19.53 4.83
N GLY A 211 -9.80 18.35 4.20
CA GLY A 211 -8.63 17.84 3.49
C GLY A 211 -8.36 18.60 2.21
N ILE A 212 -7.11 19.02 2.03
CA ILE A 212 -6.62 19.68 0.81
C ILE A 212 -5.59 18.82 0.07
N GLY A 213 -5.22 17.69 0.63
CA GLY A 213 -4.30 16.71 0.09
C GLY A 213 -4.08 15.54 1.02
N MET A 214 -3.61 14.42 0.48
CA MET A 214 -3.24 13.24 1.23
C MET A 214 -1.96 12.61 0.70
N LEU A 215 -1.09 12.18 1.60
CA LEU A 215 0.09 11.37 1.32
C LEU A 215 0.02 10.06 2.11
N SER A 216 0.28 8.92 1.44
CA SER A 216 0.43 7.60 2.07
C SER A 216 1.85 7.09 1.89
N ALA A 217 2.43 6.48 2.92
CA ALA A 217 3.81 5.99 2.87
C ALA A 217 3.89 4.48 2.60
N GLU A 218 3.10 4.01 1.62
CA GLU A 218 3.11 2.66 1.07
C GLU A 218 4.46 2.27 0.47
N PRO A 219 4.77 0.97 0.29
CA PRO A 219 6.04 0.48 -0.25
C PRO A 219 6.15 0.72 -1.77
N THR A 220 6.43 1.96 -2.19
CA THR A 220 6.35 2.38 -3.59
C THR A 220 7.62 2.14 -4.41
N SER A 221 8.65 1.50 -3.86
CA SER A 221 9.92 1.22 -4.58
C SER A 221 10.60 2.48 -5.17
N GLY A 222 10.35 3.66 -4.57
CA GLY A 222 11.00 4.92 -4.99
C GLY A 222 10.27 5.72 -6.06
N VAL A 223 9.12 5.25 -6.54
CA VAL A 223 8.21 6.00 -7.44
C VAL A 223 7.10 6.67 -6.65
N VAL A 224 6.39 7.60 -7.26
CA VAL A 224 5.16 8.18 -6.69
C VAL A 224 3.96 7.47 -7.33
N TRP A 225 3.16 6.79 -6.52
CA TRP A 225 1.87 6.31 -7.01
C TRP A 225 0.85 7.45 -6.96
N ASN A 226 0.47 7.94 -8.13
CA ASN A 226 -0.56 8.97 -8.30
C ASN A 226 -1.91 8.38 -8.73
N SER A 227 -1.94 7.08 -8.96
CA SER A 227 -3.15 6.33 -9.29
C SER A 227 -3.07 4.90 -8.73
N ASN A 228 -4.23 4.24 -8.63
CA ASN A 228 -4.33 2.85 -8.23
C ASN A 228 -5.44 2.13 -9.00
N ARG A 229 -5.29 0.83 -9.16
CA ARG A 229 -6.36 0.00 -9.68
C ARG A 229 -7.49 -0.18 -8.67
N GLY A 230 -8.72 -0.22 -9.18
CA GLY A 230 -9.85 -0.77 -8.47
C GLY A 230 -9.84 -2.30 -8.46
N ALA A 231 -10.74 -2.90 -7.71
CA ALA A 231 -10.86 -4.35 -7.63
C ALA A 231 -12.32 -4.81 -7.46
N ILE A 232 -12.65 -5.95 -8.05
CA ILE A 232 -13.82 -6.77 -7.74
C ILE A 232 -13.34 -8.21 -7.62
N SER A 233 -13.38 -8.76 -6.41
CA SER A 233 -13.00 -10.15 -6.16
C SER A 233 -14.24 -10.95 -5.78
N LEU A 234 -14.49 -12.04 -6.49
CA LEU A 234 -15.64 -12.92 -6.28
C LEU A 234 -15.18 -14.32 -5.91
N ARG A 235 -15.99 -15.01 -5.11
CA ARG A 235 -16.01 -16.46 -5.02
C ARG A 235 -17.27 -16.96 -5.71
N VAL A 236 -17.11 -17.89 -6.64
CA VAL A 236 -18.19 -18.56 -7.36
C VAL A 236 -18.25 -20.02 -6.90
N GLU A 237 -19.44 -20.50 -6.57
CA GLU A 237 -19.70 -21.90 -6.23
C GLU A 237 -20.74 -22.46 -7.20
N VAL A 238 -20.40 -23.53 -7.91
CA VAL A 238 -21.24 -24.23 -8.86
C VAL A 238 -21.72 -25.53 -8.24
N ARG A 239 -23.02 -25.79 -8.35
CA ARG A 239 -23.69 -26.95 -7.77
C ARG A 239 -23.98 -28.02 -8.79
N GLY A 240 -23.94 -29.25 -8.32
CA GLY A 240 -24.29 -30.45 -9.04
C GLY A 240 -25.06 -31.44 -8.17
N LYS A 241 -24.96 -32.74 -8.52
CA LYS A 241 -25.56 -33.85 -7.79
C LYS A 241 -24.59 -34.99 -7.68
N SER A 242 -24.30 -35.43 -6.46
CA SER A 242 -23.37 -36.52 -6.20
C SER A 242 -23.93 -37.87 -6.70
N ALA A 243 -23.04 -38.71 -7.22
CA ALA A 243 -23.31 -40.10 -7.56
C ALA A 243 -22.02 -40.93 -7.56
N HIS A 244 -22.12 -42.25 -7.41
CA HIS A 244 -20.99 -43.14 -7.62
C HIS A 244 -20.50 -43.09 -9.09
N VAL A 245 -19.21 -43.08 -9.33
CA VAL A 245 -18.63 -42.96 -10.70
C VAL A 245 -19.20 -43.96 -11.68
N GLY A 246 -19.42 -45.20 -11.27
CA GLY A 246 -20.08 -46.24 -12.10
C GLY A 246 -21.56 -45.95 -12.41
N LEU A 247 -22.17 -44.98 -11.76
CA LEU A 247 -23.55 -44.55 -11.93
C LEU A 247 -23.62 -43.04 -12.26
N GLN A 248 -22.59 -42.49 -12.92
CA GLN A 248 -22.48 -41.08 -13.19
C GLN A 248 -23.71 -40.46 -13.88
N HIS A 249 -24.45 -41.25 -14.69
CA HIS A 249 -25.68 -40.84 -15.35
C HIS A 249 -26.83 -40.47 -14.37
N ARG A 250 -26.71 -40.78 -13.08
CA ARG A 250 -27.64 -40.41 -12.00
C ARG A 250 -27.20 -39.15 -11.24
N GLY A 251 -25.99 -38.68 -11.51
CA GLY A 251 -25.40 -37.48 -10.94
C GLY A 251 -25.45 -36.31 -11.92
N GLU A 252 -25.00 -35.17 -11.45
CA GLU A 252 -24.81 -33.94 -12.23
C GLU A 252 -23.44 -33.35 -11.83
N ASN A 253 -22.50 -33.39 -12.77
CA ASN A 253 -21.11 -33.07 -12.47
C ASN A 253 -20.89 -31.56 -12.33
N ALA A 254 -20.67 -31.09 -11.09
CA ALA A 254 -20.41 -29.69 -10.82
C ALA A 254 -19.13 -29.16 -11.48
N PHE A 255 -18.13 -30.04 -11.72
CA PHE A 255 -16.88 -29.64 -12.40
C PHE A 255 -17.12 -29.35 -13.88
N GLU A 256 -17.91 -30.17 -14.56
CA GLU A 256 -18.25 -29.94 -15.97
C GLU A 256 -19.11 -28.68 -16.13
N ARG A 257 -20.02 -28.41 -15.19
CA ARG A 257 -20.79 -27.17 -15.13
C ARG A 257 -19.87 -25.97 -14.86
N MET A 258 -18.93 -26.09 -13.93
CA MET A 258 -17.94 -25.04 -13.64
C MET A 258 -17.10 -24.72 -14.89
N HIS A 259 -16.69 -25.70 -15.65
CA HIS A 259 -15.97 -25.50 -16.91
C HIS A 259 -16.73 -24.57 -17.87
N ARG A 260 -18.03 -24.78 -18.03
CA ARG A 260 -18.89 -23.93 -18.89
C ARG A 260 -18.96 -22.48 -18.37
N VAL A 261 -19.00 -22.27 -17.06
CA VAL A 261 -18.94 -20.93 -16.46
C VAL A 261 -17.59 -20.27 -16.71
N VAL A 262 -16.51 -21.01 -16.51
CA VAL A 262 -15.13 -20.53 -16.73
C VAL A 262 -14.92 -20.17 -18.20
N GLU A 263 -15.43 -20.95 -19.15
CA GLU A 263 -15.34 -20.66 -20.59
C GLU A 263 -15.97 -19.30 -20.95
N ARG A 264 -17.15 -18.97 -20.41
CA ARG A 264 -17.79 -17.66 -20.60
C ARG A 264 -16.98 -16.54 -19.96
N LEU A 265 -16.43 -16.76 -18.78
CA LEU A 265 -15.54 -15.79 -18.13
C LEU A 265 -14.23 -15.58 -18.90
N ILE A 266 -13.70 -16.62 -19.56
CA ILE A 266 -12.54 -16.49 -20.47
C ILE A 266 -12.87 -15.61 -21.68
N ALA A 267 -14.10 -15.69 -22.22
CA ALA A 267 -14.53 -14.79 -23.28
C ALA A 267 -14.54 -13.33 -22.81
N LEU A 268 -15.12 -13.05 -21.64
CA LEU A 268 -15.06 -11.72 -21.01
C LEU A 268 -13.62 -11.27 -20.72
N LYS A 269 -12.76 -12.19 -20.25
CA LYS A 269 -11.33 -11.93 -19.99
C LYS A 269 -10.61 -11.38 -21.21
N ARG A 270 -10.80 -11.98 -22.37
CA ARG A 270 -10.17 -11.53 -23.63
C ARG A 270 -10.54 -10.09 -23.97
N GLU A 271 -11.79 -9.73 -23.76
CA GLU A 271 -12.25 -8.35 -23.98
C GLU A 271 -11.68 -7.39 -22.94
N VAL A 272 -11.73 -7.76 -21.66
CA VAL A 272 -11.18 -6.96 -20.56
C VAL A 272 -9.69 -6.70 -20.77
N GLU A 273 -8.92 -7.73 -21.05
CA GLU A 273 -7.46 -7.64 -21.19
C GLU A 273 -6.99 -7.00 -22.50
N SER A 274 -7.90 -6.71 -23.44
CA SER A 274 -7.60 -5.87 -24.62
C SER A 274 -7.52 -4.37 -24.30
N ARG A 275 -8.01 -3.95 -23.14
CA ARG A 275 -8.02 -2.54 -22.69
C ARG A 275 -6.74 -2.21 -21.97
N THR A 276 -6.26 -0.99 -22.14
CA THR A 276 -5.04 -0.48 -21.52
C THR A 276 -5.27 0.84 -20.78
N THR A 277 -4.43 1.12 -19.79
CA THR A 277 -4.39 2.40 -19.10
C THR A 277 -3.32 3.32 -19.68
N ARG A 278 -3.53 4.64 -19.57
CA ARG A 278 -2.53 5.67 -19.88
C ARG A 278 -1.44 5.80 -18.82
N TYR A 279 -1.70 5.33 -17.61
CA TYR A 279 -0.74 5.45 -16.50
C TYR A 279 0.42 4.46 -16.65
N ALA A 280 1.62 4.88 -16.27
CA ALA A 280 2.76 3.98 -16.18
C ALA A 280 2.56 2.96 -15.05
N THR A 281 3.06 1.73 -15.24
CA THR A 281 2.81 0.61 -14.31
C THR A 281 4.06 -0.16 -13.92
N GLU A 282 5.24 0.26 -14.37
CA GLU A 282 6.49 -0.46 -14.12
C GLU A 282 7.35 0.23 -13.10
N PRO A 283 7.50 -0.36 -11.91
CA PRO A 283 8.58 0.04 -11.02
C PRO A 283 9.92 -0.40 -11.64
N GLU A 284 10.80 0.55 -11.99
CA GLU A 284 12.21 0.23 -12.03
C GLU A 284 12.60 -0.16 -10.61
N GLU A 285 12.93 -1.43 -10.40
CA GLU A 285 13.54 -1.83 -9.15
C GLU A 285 14.86 -1.07 -9.00
N GLU A 286 14.89 -0.11 -8.07
CA GLU A 286 16.16 0.41 -7.56
C GLU A 286 16.83 -0.68 -6.72
N SER A 287 17.14 -1.82 -7.35
CA SER A 287 17.89 -2.88 -6.71
C SER A 287 19.39 -2.66 -6.94
N ASN A 288 20.05 -2.06 -5.96
CA ASN A 288 21.49 -2.26 -5.76
C ASN A 288 21.82 -3.67 -5.25
N HIS A 289 20.87 -4.59 -5.25
CA HIS A 289 21.08 -5.98 -4.87
C HIS A 289 20.56 -6.86 -6.00
N ALA A 290 21.50 -7.54 -6.65
CA ALA A 290 21.32 -8.46 -7.75
C ALA A 290 20.09 -9.39 -7.59
N VAL A 291 18.94 -8.92 -8.02
CA VAL A 291 17.90 -9.78 -8.54
C VAL A 291 18.25 -9.94 -10.01
N LEU A 292 18.40 -11.18 -10.46
CA LEU A 292 18.71 -11.49 -11.85
C LEU A 292 17.76 -10.69 -12.76
N PRO A 293 18.27 -9.97 -13.77
CA PRO A 293 17.43 -9.25 -14.70
C PRO A 293 16.44 -10.22 -15.31
N VAL A 294 15.14 -9.96 -15.12
CA VAL A 294 14.10 -10.73 -15.81
C VAL A 294 14.17 -10.32 -17.28
N PRO A 295 14.56 -11.24 -18.19
CA PRO A 295 14.78 -10.86 -19.57
C PRO A 295 13.44 -10.39 -20.19
N ASN A 296 13.46 -9.22 -20.80
CA ASN A 296 12.52 -8.77 -21.83
C ASN A 296 11.02 -8.97 -21.50
N ARG A 297 10.52 -8.37 -20.40
CA ARG A 297 9.06 -8.19 -20.28
C ARG A 297 8.68 -6.96 -21.09
N ASP A 298 7.74 -7.18 -22.01
CA ASP A 298 7.06 -6.11 -22.70
C ASP A 298 6.37 -5.20 -21.66
N ALA A 299 6.90 -3.99 -21.48
CA ALA A 299 6.39 -2.99 -20.54
C ALA A 299 4.90 -2.66 -20.76
N SER A 300 4.39 -2.92 -21.96
CA SER A 300 2.98 -2.71 -22.27
C SER A 300 2.06 -3.67 -21.50
N LEU A 301 2.51 -4.86 -21.14
CA LEU A 301 1.69 -5.90 -20.48
C LEU A 301 1.18 -5.43 -19.10
N GLY A 302 1.98 -4.66 -18.36
CA GLY A 302 1.56 -4.08 -17.09
C GLY A 302 0.40 -3.10 -17.19
N ARG A 303 0.12 -2.56 -18.38
CA ARG A 303 -0.96 -1.57 -18.60
C ARG A 303 -2.32 -2.20 -18.90
N HIS A 304 -2.37 -3.48 -19.22
CA HIS A 304 -3.64 -4.14 -19.52
C HIS A 304 -4.53 -4.24 -18.27
N SER A 305 -5.83 -4.13 -18.47
CA SER A 305 -6.82 -4.49 -17.46
C SER A 305 -6.69 -5.97 -17.15
N ILE A 306 -7.07 -6.41 -15.95
CA ILE A 306 -6.83 -7.78 -15.50
C ILE A 306 -8.14 -8.45 -15.12
N LEU A 307 -8.35 -9.67 -15.61
CA LEU A 307 -9.36 -10.58 -15.11
C LEU A 307 -8.71 -11.94 -14.84
N MET A 308 -8.34 -12.19 -13.59
CA MET A 308 -7.78 -13.47 -13.15
C MET A 308 -8.89 -14.42 -12.74
N ILE A 309 -8.86 -15.64 -13.25
CA ILE A 309 -9.80 -16.71 -12.94
C ILE A 309 -9.04 -17.85 -12.25
N GLY A 310 -9.58 -18.41 -11.18
CA GLY A 310 -9.02 -19.58 -10.54
C GLY A 310 -7.85 -19.35 -9.59
N GLY A 311 -7.69 -18.15 -9.01
CA GLY A 311 -6.68 -17.89 -7.96
C GLY A 311 -6.81 -18.86 -6.77
N GLN A 312 -8.04 -19.27 -6.47
CA GLN A 312 -8.36 -20.42 -5.64
C GLN A 312 -9.39 -21.27 -6.38
N SER A 313 -9.25 -22.59 -6.38
CA SER A 313 -10.20 -23.52 -6.97
C SER A 313 -10.24 -24.82 -6.17
N GLY A 314 -11.39 -25.48 -6.15
CA GLY A 314 -11.54 -26.77 -5.47
C GLY A 314 -12.96 -27.31 -5.58
N GLY A 315 -13.15 -28.57 -5.18
CA GLY A 315 -14.44 -29.23 -5.18
C GLY A 315 -14.33 -30.75 -5.15
N GLY A 316 -15.49 -31.39 -5.12
CA GLY A 316 -15.58 -32.84 -4.98
C GLY A 316 -15.20 -33.35 -3.60
N THR A 317 -15.45 -34.62 -3.36
CA THR A 317 -15.17 -35.29 -2.08
C THR A 317 -14.20 -36.46 -2.21
N ASN A 318 -14.24 -37.15 -3.34
CA ASN A 318 -13.36 -38.31 -3.63
C ASN A 318 -13.24 -38.52 -5.15
N PHE A 319 -12.16 -39.14 -5.61
CA PHE A 319 -11.85 -39.36 -7.03
C PHE A 319 -12.88 -40.24 -7.76
N ASN A 320 -13.66 -41.07 -7.08
CA ASN A 320 -14.66 -41.99 -7.63
C ASN A 320 -16.11 -41.53 -7.33
N VAL A 321 -16.33 -40.28 -7.05
CA VAL A 321 -17.63 -39.66 -6.77
C VAL A 321 -17.84 -38.48 -7.70
N VAL A 322 -19.00 -38.43 -8.38
CA VAL A 322 -19.42 -37.26 -9.17
C VAL A 322 -19.48 -36.05 -8.24
N PRO A 323 -18.74 -34.96 -8.50
CA PRO A 323 -18.73 -33.81 -7.62
C PRO A 323 -20.09 -33.09 -7.64
N ASP A 324 -20.63 -32.84 -6.46
CA ASP A 324 -21.87 -32.07 -6.27
C ASP A 324 -21.60 -30.58 -6.03
N ARG A 325 -20.35 -30.18 -5.85
CA ARG A 325 -19.93 -28.81 -5.64
C ARG A 325 -18.51 -28.58 -6.16
N CYS A 326 -18.33 -27.49 -6.89
CA CYS A 326 -17.03 -26.93 -7.22
C CYS A 326 -17.03 -25.42 -6.99
N CYS A 327 -15.89 -24.86 -6.63
CA CYS A 327 -15.77 -23.42 -6.41
C CYS A 327 -14.46 -22.90 -7.01
N PHE A 328 -14.47 -21.61 -7.36
CA PHE A 328 -13.29 -20.88 -7.80
C PHE A 328 -13.43 -19.39 -7.48
N THR A 329 -12.33 -18.66 -7.56
CA THR A 329 -12.32 -17.20 -7.39
C THR A 329 -12.08 -16.50 -8.71
N VAL A 330 -12.63 -15.29 -8.82
CA VAL A 330 -12.40 -14.34 -9.91
C VAL A 330 -11.91 -13.05 -9.32
N ASP A 331 -10.84 -12.47 -9.87
CA ASP A 331 -10.29 -11.18 -9.45
C ASP A 331 -10.18 -10.26 -10.67
N ARG A 332 -10.98 -9.20 -10.68
CA ARG A 332 -11.02 -8.15 -11.70
C ARG A 332 -10.29 -6.93 -11.17
N ARG A 333 -9.16 -6.56 -11.78
CA ARG A 333 -8.46 -5.31 -11.50
C ARG A 333 -8.85 -4.26 -12.54
N ILE A 334 -9.34 -3.13 -12.07
CA ILE A 334 -10.00 -2.08 -12.85
C ILE A 334 -9.04 -0.91 -13.01
N ASN A 335 -8.77 -0.49 -14.25
CA ASN A 335 -7.95 0.68 -14.52
C ASN A 335 -8.70 1.99 -14.17
N PRO A 336 -8.00 3.11 -13.90
CA PRO A 336 -8.64 4.36 -13.52
C PRO A 336 -9.62 4.94 -14.54
N GLU A 337 -9.52 4.55 -15.80
CA GLU A 337 -10.42 4.98 -16.88
C GLU A 337 -11.72 4.17 -16.93
N GLU A 338 -11.82 3.07 -16.20
CA GLU A 338 -12.95 2.15 -16.21
C GLU A 338 -13.89 2.46 -15.04
N ASN A 339 -15.18 2.19 -15.20
CA ASN A 339 -16.20 2.38 -14.18
C ASN A 339 -16.44 1.08 -13.40
N LEU A 340 -16.25 1.11 -12.08
CA LEU A 340 -16.41 -0.05 -11.19
C LEU A 340 -17.79 -0.70 -11.32
N GLN A 341 -18.86 0.10 -11.29
CA GLN A 341 -20.22 -0.42 -11.31
C GLN A 341 -20.55 -1.10 -12.64
N ALA A 342 -20.16 -0.50 -13.76
CA ALA A 342 -20.32 -1.10 -15.09
C ALA A 342 -19.55 -2.41 -15.22
N GLU A 343 -18.30 -2.47 -14.72
CA GLU A 343 -17.50 -3.70 -14.77
C GLU A 343 -18.05 -4.78 -13.84
N LYS A 344 -18.63 -4.40 -12.72
CA LYS A 344 -19.35 -5.32 -11.83
C LYS A 344 -20.59 -5.91 -12.49
N GLU A 345 -21.41 -5.07 -13.13
CA GLU A 345 -22.60 -5.49 -13.85
C GLU A 345 -22.25 -6.47 -14.98
N ARG A 346 -21.18 -6.21 -15.72
CA ARG A 346 -20.70 -7.10 -16.78
C ARG A 346 -20.25 -8.46 -16.23
N LEU A 347 -19.47 -8.45 -15.14
CA LEU A 347 -18.97 -9.66 -14.52
C LEU A 347 -20.09 -10.51 -13.93
N VAL A 348 -21.01 -9.87 -13.19
CA VAL A 348 -22.20 -10.53 -12.60
C VAL A 348 -23.14 -10.98 -13.70
N GLY A 349 -23.35 -10.21 -14.76
CA GLY A 349 -24.18 -10.56 -15.90
C GLY A 349 -23.79 -11.89 -16.55
N VAL A 350 -22.49 -12.17 -16.67
CA VAL A 350 -22.01 -13.48 -17.17
C VAL A 350 -22.45 -14.63 -16.25
N LEU A 351 -22.43 -14.43 -14.94
CA LEU A 351 -22.85 -15.44 -13.96
C LEU A 351 -24.38 -15.65 -14.00
N GLU A 352 -25.14 -14.57 -14.08
CA GLU A 352 -26.60 -14.59 -14.21
C GLU A 352 -27.04 -15.27 -15.54
N ASP A 353 -26.31 -15.03 -16.63
CA ASP A 353 -26.55 -15.73 -17.90
C ASP A 353 -26.34 -17.24 -17.76
N CYS A 354 -25.28 -17.66 -17.05
CA CYS A 354 -25.05 -19.08 -16.78
C CYS A 354 -26.19 -19.69 -15.94
N GLU A 355 -26.71 -18.95 -14.96
CA GLU A 355 -27.84 -19.40 -14.12
C GLU A 355 -29.12 -19.54 -14.95
N ARG A 356 -29.43 -18.56 -15.83
CA ARG A 356 -30.58 -18.61 -16.76
C ARG A 356 -30.50 -19.81 -17.71
N ASP A 357 -29.29 -20.22 -18.09
CA ASP A 357 -29.04 -21.42 -18.94
C ASP A 357 -29.03 -22.71 -18.13
N GLY A 358 -29.51 -22.69 -16.90
CA GLY A 358 -29.72 -23.87 -16.06
C GLY A 358 -28.47 -24.39 -15.37
N ILE A 359 -27.43 -23.57 -15.17
CA ILE A 359 -26.28 -23.92 -14.33
C ILE A 359 -26.53 -23.38 -12.91
N PRO A 360 -26.83 -24.24 -11.92
CA PRO A 360 -27.03 -23.78 -10.54
C PRO A 360 -25.70 -23.27 -9.98
N LEU A 361 -25.64 -21.99 -9.65
CA LEU A 361 -24.46 -21.36 -9.08
C LEU A 361 -24.83 -20.26 -8.09
N GLU A 362 -23.88 -19.95 -7.18
CA GLU A 362 -23.97 -18.85 -6.24
C GLU A 362 -22.65 -18.09 -6.28
N TRP A 363 -22.67 -16.80 -6.03
CA TRP A 363 -21.45 -16.02 -5.89
C TRP A 363 -21.48 -15.08 -4.67
N GLN A 364 -20.30 -14.77 -4.20
CA GLN A 364 -20.11 -13.83 -3.09
C GLN A 364 -19.00 -12.84 -3.44
N ILE A 365 -19.26 -11.55 -3.26
CA ILE A 365 -18.23 -10.52 -3.34
C ILE A 365 -17.34 -10.63 -2.09
N LEU A 366 -16.05 -10.85 -2.31
CA LEU A 366 -15.02 -10.91 -1.28
C LEU A 366 -14.43 -9.52 -1.00
N GLN A 367 -14.20 -8.76 -2.07
CA GLN A 367 -13.62 -7.42 -2.04
C GLN A 367 -14.18 -6.59 -3.19
N GLU A 368 -14.40 -5.30 -2.93
CA GLU A 368 -14.81 -4.32 -3.94
C GLU A 368 -14.21 -2.96 -3.58
N GLY A 369 -13.69 -2.24 -4.57
CA GLY A 369 -13.15 -0.91 -4.37
C GLY A 369 -12.85 -0.18 -5.67
N GLU A 370 -13.10 1.12 -5.68
CA GLU A 370 -12.86 2.00 -6.82
C GLU A 370 -11.36 2.11 -7.16
N SER A 371 -11.08 2.36 -8.42
CA SER A 371 -9.82 2.93 -8.84
C SER A 371 -9.76 4.42 -8.48
N ALA A 372 -8.56 4.99 -8.47
CA ALA A 372 -8.38 6.41 -8.26
C ALA A 372 -7.19 6.95 -9.04
N ALA A 373 -7.21 8.24 -9.33
CA ALA A 373 -6.08 8.95 -9.91
C ALA A 373 -6.08 10.42 -9.48
N SER A 374 -4.88 10.96 -9.27
CA SER A 374 -4.60 12.38 -9.05
C SER A 374 -3.65 12.88 -10.13
N SER A 375 -3.80 14.11 -10.58
CA SER A 375 -2.91 14.68 -11.60
C SER A 375 -1.52 14.94 -11.02
N GLU A 376 -0.46 14.64 -11.77
CA GLU A 376 0.92 15.01 -11.43
C GLU A 376 1.10 16.53 -11.29
N GLU A 377 0.27 17.30 -11.99
CA GLU A 377 0.30 18.75 -12.04
C GLU A 377 -0.37 19.44 -10.83
N GLU A 378 -1.01 18.67 -9.95
CA GLU A 378 -1.54 19.23 -8.70
C GLU A 378 -0.42 19.80 -7.82
N LYS A 379 -0.75 20.86 -7.06
CA LYS A 379 0.23 21.53 -6.18
C LYS A 379 0.95 20.56 -5.25
N LEU A 380 0.21 19.59 -4.68
CA LEU A 380 0.78 18.59 -3.77
C LEU A 380 1.69 17.61 -4.52
N GLY A 381 1.29 17.12 -5.70
CA GLY A 381 2.10 16.23 -6.53
C GLY A 381 3.43 16.86 -6.92
N ARG A 382 3.38 18.11 -7.41
CA ARG A 382 4.59 18.89 -7.74
C ARG A 382 5.48 19.17 -6.52
N ALA A 383 4.91 19.52 -5.37
CA ALA A 383 5.68 19.71 -4.15
C ALA A 383 6.36 18.41 -3.69
N LEU A 384 5.64 17.30 -3.72
CA LEU A 384 6.18 15.97 -3.40
C LEU A 384 7.35 15.62 -4.33
N ALA A 385 7.18 15.75 -5.63
CA ALA A 385 8.22 15.44 -6.63
C ALA A 385 9.49 16.29 -6.45
N ARG A 386 9.34 17.62 -6.21
CA ARG A 386 10.47 18.50 -5.90
C ARG A 386 11.23 18.06 -4.66
N ASN A 387 10.52 17.74 -3.59
CA ASN A 387 11.16 17.36 -2.32
C ASN A 387 11.79 15.96 -2.38
N ILE A 388 11.25 15.04 -3.19
CA ILE A 388 11.92 13.77 -3.48
C ILE A 388 13.21 14.03 -4.24
N ALA A 389 13.16 14.80 -5.33
CA ALA A 389 14.35 15.16 -6.09
C ALA A 389 15.42 15.82 -5.23
N ALA A 390 14.96 16.66 -4.33
CA ALA A 390 15.76 17.37 -3.38
C ALA A 390 16.52 16.45 -2.42
N VAL A 391 15.86 15.50 -1.80
CA VAL A 391 16.45 14.60 -0.81
C VAL A 391 17.23 13.47 -1.49
N ARG A 392 16.75 13.00 -2.66
CA ARG A 392 17.28 11.81 -3.34
C ARG A 392 18.24 12.12 -4.50
N GLY A 393 18.31 13.39 -4.93
CA GLY A 393 19.11 13.81 -6.09
C GLY A 393 18.52 13.40 -7.46
N LYS A 394 17.31 12.80 -7.48
CA LYS A 394 16.65 12.34 -8.71
C LYS A 394 15.13 12.60 -8.62
N ALA A 395 14.55 13.15 -9.66
CA ALA A 395 13.11 13.31 -9.77
C ALA A 395 12.42 11.93 -9.78
N PRO A 396 11.29 11.75 -9.07
CA PRO A 396 10.55 10.51 -9.13
C PRO A 396 9.81 10.38 -10.46
N ARG A 397 9.46 9.15 -10.83
CA ARG A 397 8.43 8.89 -11.82
C ARG A 397 7.08 8.80 -11.12
N PHE A 398 6.01 9.15 -11.85
CA PHE A 398 4.65 8.91 -11.42
C PHE A 398 4.14 7.63 -12.09
N GLU A 399 3.56 6.74 -11.29
CA GLU A 399 3.10 5.43 -11.75
C GLU A 399 1.77 5.04 -11.10
N MET A 400 1.11 4.05 -11.68
CA MET A 400 -0.07 3.45 -11.10
C MET A 400 0.29 2.29 -10.17
N CYS A 401 -0.22 2.30 -8.95
CA CYS A 401 -0.17 1.13 -8.09
C CYS A 401 -0.95 -0.03 -8.73
N PRO A 402 -0.37 -1.24 -8.82
CA PRO A 402 -1.05 -2.40 -9.36
C PRO A 402 -2.19 -2.92 -8.46
N GLY A 403 -2.18 -2.51 -7.19
CA GLY A 403 -3.14 -2.90 -6.15
C GLY A 403 -4.21 -1.86 -5.89
N LEU A 404 -5.06 -2.19 -4.91
CA LEU A 404 -6.06 -1.30 -4.35
C LEU A 404 -5.41 -0.49 -3.22
N LEU A 405 -5.55 0.84 -3.24
CA LEU A 405 -5.00 1.74 -2.22
C LEU A 405 -6.10 2.54 -1.52
N GLU A 406 -5.82 3.00 -0.32
CA GLU A 406 -6.72 3.89 0.42
C GLU A 406 -6.76 5.34 -0.09
N THR A 407 -5.86 5.71 -0.99
CA THR A 407 -5.92 6.96 -1.80
C THR A 407 -7.29 7.15 -2.46
N ARG A 408 -7.95 6.06 -2.86
CA ARG A 408 -9.30 6.08 -3.47
C ARG A 408 -10.37 6.75 -2.60
N PHE A 409 -10.30 6.62 -1.28
CA PHE A 409 -11.28 7.21 -0.38
C PHE A 409 -11.16 8.73 -0.29
N TYR A 410 -9.96 9.28 -0.50
CA TYR A 410 -9.71 10.71 -0.56
C TYR A 410 -10.02 11.26 -1.95
N ALA A 411 -9.59 10.59 -3.00
CA ALA A 411 -9.88 10.94 -4.39
C ALA A 411 -11.40 11.01 -4.66
N ALA A 412 -12.18 10.08 -4.11
CA ALA A 412 -13.65 10.10 -4.17
C ALA A 412 -14.29 11.34 -3.51
N ARG A 413 -13.50 12.15 -2.78
CA ARG A 413 -13.90 13.43 -2.16
C ARG A 413 -13.28 14.64 -2.86
N GLY A 414 -12.65 14.44 -4.02
CA GLY A 414 -11.94 15.49 -4.73
C GLY A 414 -10.65 15.95 -4.04
N ILE A 415 -10.08 15.12 -3.12
CA ILE A 415 -8.84 15.43 -2.42
C ILE A 415 -7.70 14.75 -3.15
N PRO A 416 -6.72 15.50 -3.70
CA PRO A 416 -5.54 14.92 -4.34
C PRO A 416 -4.78 14.00 -3.38
N ALA A 417 -4.49 12.77 -3.85
CA ALA A 417 -3.89 11.74 -3.01
C ALA A 417 -2.76 11.01 -3.74
N TYR A 418 -1.63 10.84 -3.04
CA TYR A 418 -0.43 10.20 -3.59
C TYR A 418 0.15 9.24 -2.57
N ALA A 419 0.82 8.19 -3.07
CA ALA A 419 1.61 7.33 -2.21
C ALA A 419 3.10 7.46 -2.57
N TYR A 420 3.93 7.57 -1.53
CA TYR A 420 5.38 7.52 -1.61
C TYR A 420 5.95 7.05 -0.27
N GLY A 421 6.63 5.94 -0.23
CA GLY A 421 7.14 5.39 1.03
C GLY A 421 8.48 4.68 0.91
N PRO A 422 9.04 4.27 2.05
CA PRO A 422 10.42 3.80 2.14
C PRO A 422 10.60 2.34 1.69
N GLY A 423 9.50 1.61 1.52
CA GLY A 423 9.51 0.18 1.25
C GLY A 423 9.73 -0.18 -0.23
N LEU A 424 10.08 -1.44 -0.46
CA LEU A 424 10.13 -2.05 -1.79
C LEU A 424 8.92 -2.97 -1.95
N LEU A 425 8.14 -2.80 -3.01
CA LEU A 425 6.97 -3.65 -3.26
C LEU A 425 7.35 -5.13 -3.43
N SER A 426 8.52 -5.41 -3.99
CA SER A 426 9.02 -6.77 -4.23
C SER A 426 9.29 -7.59 -2.97
N VAL A 427 9.46 -6.95 -1.81
CA VAL A 427 9.64 -7.64 -0.52
C VAL A 427 8.43 -7.57 0.39
N ALA A 428 7.45 -6.71 0.08
CA ALA A 428 6.19 -6.63 0.79
C ALA A 428 5.47 -7.99 0.73
N HIS A 429 4.80 -8.37 1.82
CA HIS A 429 4.11 -9.66 1.97
C HIS A 429 5.02 -10.91 1.89
N GLY A 430 6.31 -10.73 1.62
CA GLY A 430 7.27 -11.82 1.45
C GLY A 430 7.73 -12.47 2.76
N PRO A 431 8.42 -13.64 2.68
CA PRO A 431 8.93 -14.32 3.86
C PRO A 431 10.11 -13.61 4.54
N LYS A 432 10.80 -12.75 3.82
CA LYS A 432 11.95 -11.97 4.30
C LYS A 432 11.70 -10.46 4.15
N GLU A 433 10.54 -10.01 4.58
CA GLU A 433 10.18 -8.60 4.54
C GLU A 433 11.15 -7.75 5.38
N TYR A 434 11.58 -6.62 4.83
CA TYR A 434 12.45 -5.66 5.49
C TYR A 434 12.26 -4.24 4.94
N VAL A 435 12.77 -3.26 5.70
CA VAL A 435 12.91 -1.88 5.23
C VAL A 435 14.33 -1.37 5.50
N ASP A 436 14.84 -0.53 4.62
CA ASP A 436 16.08 0.23 4.84
C ASP A 436 15.78 1.49 5.69
N MET A 437 16.37 1.57 6.89
CA MET A 437 16.14 2.70 7.80
C MET A 437 16.60 4.04 7.23
N ARG A 438 17.57 4.06 6.32
CA ARG A 438 17.98 5.27 5.60
C ARG A 438 16.82 5.79 4.75
N ARG A 439 16.07 4.89 4.09
CA ARG A 439 14.87 5.25 3.32
C ARG A 439 13.73 5.73 4.21
N VAL A 440 13.58 5.16 5.42
CA VAL A 440 12.60 5.64 6.40
C VAL A 440 12.92 7.08 6.83
N VAL A 441 14.20 7.39 7.06
CA VAL A 441 14.69 8.74 7.39
C VAL A 441 14.47 9.70 6.22
N GLU A 442 14.84 9.32 5.00
CA GLU A 442 14.64 10.13 3.78
C GLU A 442 13.16 10.41 3.56
N CYS A 443 12.30 9.40 3.68
CA CYS A 443 10.86 9.54 3.54
C CYS A 443 10.29 10.52 4.58
N GLY A 444 10.70 10.43 5.84
CA GLY A 444 10.32 11.39 6.87
C GLY A 444 10.70 12.82 6.53
N ALA A 445 11.90 13.02 6.00
CA ALA A 445 12.37 14.34 5.56
C ALA A 445 11.55 14.87 4.36
N ILE A 446 11.28 14.01 3.36
CA ILE A 446 10.46 14.34 2.20
C ILE A 446 9.06 14.77 2.63
N TYR A 447 8.44 14.04 3.56
CA TYR A 447 7.11 14.37 4.09
C TYR A 447 7.10 15.71 4.82
N ALA A 448 8.09 15.96 5.67
CA ALA A 448 8.20 17.23 6.40
C ALA A 448 8.39 18.41 5.44
N LEU A 449 9.29 18.29 4.49
CA LEU A 449 9.56 19.33 3.48
C LEU A 449 8.34 19.58 2.59
N THR A 450 7.66 18.50 2.15
CA THR A 450 6.45 18.62 1.35
C THR A 450 5.33 19.31 2.12
N ALA A 451 5.15 18.98 3.40
CA ALA A 451 4.16 19.66 4.24
C ALA A 451 4.51 21.14 4.48
N LEU A 452 5.79 21.43 4.71
CA LEU A 452 6.27 22.80 4.86
C LEU A 452 6.03 23.64 3.60
N GLU A 453 6.36 23.10 2.42
CA GLU A 453 6.14 23.78 1.15
C GLU A 453 4.66 23.97 0.81
N PHE A 454 3.83 22.95 1.12
CA PHE A 454 2.42 22.92 0.77
C PHE A 454 1.53 23.71 1.72
N LEU A 455 1.89 23.78 3.01
CA LEU A 455 1.20 24.49 4.09
C LEU A 455 1.99 25.69 4.64
N GLY A 456 3.20 25.96 4.18
CA GLY A 456 3.99 27.10 4.65
C GLY A 456 3.35 28.44 4.27
N LYS A 457 3.54 29.43 5.18
CA LYS A 457 3.12 30.83 4.98
C LYS A 457 4.12 31.60 4.13
#